data_db31af3d38db1e7bb1b53f014d28e7b8
#
_entry.id   db31af3d38db1e7bb1b53f014d28e7b8
#
_cell.length_a   1.000
_cell.length_b   1.000
_cell.length_c   1.000
_cell.angle_alpha   90.00
_cell.angle_beta   90.00
_cell.angle_gamma   90.00
#
_symmetry.space_group_name_H-M   'P 1'
#
loop_
_entity.id
_entity.type
_entity.pdbx_description
1 polymer ?
#
loop_
_entity_poly.entity_id
_entity_poly.type
_entity_poly.pdbx_seq_one_letter_code
_entity_poly.pdbx_strand_id
1 'polypeptide(L)'
;MKRYLLILVFVLAAATVSAARIDTVAVFSAKMRRDIPALVVVPDAGIGQRMPVLYLLHGYSGSYMTWQRDVTDLRPLADAYGMIIACPDGANSWYWDSPLDPSSQFETFVSQEFPDWIDAHYLTIPSREGRAITGLSMGGHGALWTALRHKDRFGAAGSTSGGVDIRPFPDSWEMKKQLGELKEHPERWDAHTVINQADGLSDGELALVIDCGYQDFFYQVNVNLHEKLLQRGVSHDFLTRPGEHNSAYWSNSLPYQVLFFHRYFQRQTPPEAVAVATGRRVVFIGDSITDGNWGKGDGKPSSERNLTDRNHLYGSGYMYLCASYYQGYRPRRDYLFFNRGVSGNTLDELAARWQEDVVALRPDVLSVLVGTNDVGRYLHGRMVSAAAEKRDFDFAGWEKTYRRLLDEARRANPDLKILLCTPFAAPVGEIAEGLRGEYYPLRQQLLARCCAVVERIAADYGAALVPFHRLVAGLETKLPNGDATYWVWDGIHPTPACHRRMADCWIEAAARSGAMD
;
A
#
# COMPACT_ATOMS: atom_id res chain seq x y z
N MET A 1 -22.53 -62.58 -6.53
CA MET A 1 -21.87 -61.35 -7.00
C MET A 1 -22.66 -60.14 -6.46
N LYS A 2 -22.15 -59.58 -5.35
CA LYS A 2 -22.75 -58.37 -4.73
C LYS A 2 -21.97 -57.15 -5.25
N ARG A 3 -22.66 -56.26 -6.00
CA ARG A 3 -22.11 -54.96 -6.45
C ARG A 3 -22.24 -53.96 -5.29
N TYR A 4 -21.12 -53.48 -4.77
CA TYR A 4 -21.10 -52.35 -3.85
C TYR A 4 -21.10 -51.05 -4.67
N LEU A 5 -22.18 -50.26 -4.49
CA LEU A 5 -22.30 -48.92 -5.04
C LEU A 5 -21.58 -47.95 -4.08
N LEU A 6 -20.45 -47.41 -4.48
CA LEU A 6 -19.71 -46.37 -3.75
C LEU A 6 -20.41 -45.02 -4.03
N ILE A 7 -21.13 -44.49 -3.06
CA ILE A 7 -21.69 -43.12 -3.13
C ILE A 7 -20.58 -42.18 -2.66
N LEU A 8 -20.00 -41.43 -3.59
CA LEU A 8 -19.04 -40.34 -3.31
C LEU A 8 -19.86 -39.12 -2.90
N VAL A 9 -19.91 -38.81 -1.59
CA VAL A 9 -20.51 -37.58 -1.07
C VAL A 9 -19.48 -36.46 -1.23
N PHE A 10 -19.64 -35.61 -2.23
CA PHE A 10 -18.94 -34.34 -2.30
C PHE A 10 -19.51 -33.40 -1.23
N VAL A 11 -18.79 -33.24 -0.12
CA VAL A 11 -19.01 -32.12 0.79
C VAL A 11 -18.42 -30.87 0.14
N LEU A 12 -19.25 -30.07 -0.52
CA LEU A 12 -18.91 -28.69 -0.83
C LEU A 12 -18.76 -27.95 0.50
N ALA A 13 -17.53 -27.76 0.97
CA ALA A 13 -17.26 -26.73 1.95
C ALA A 13 -17.53 -25.38 1.27
N ALA A 14 -18.71 -24.81 1.49
CA ALA A 14 -18.97 -23.42 1.20
C ALA A 14 -17.97 -22.61 2.04
N ALA A 15 -16.89 -22.12 1.43
CA ALA A 15 -16.11 -21.07 2.01
C ALA A 15 -17.08 -19.90 2.20
N THR A 16 -17.45 -19.59 3.42
CA THR A 16 -18.14 -18.35 3.75
C THR A 16 -17.16 -17.24 3.38
N VAL A 17 -17.35 -16.65 2.21
CA VAL A 17 -16.70 -15.37 1.87
C VAL A 17 -17.32 -14.40 2.87
N SER A 18 -16.56 -14.08 3.92
CA SER A 18 -16.93 -13.01 4.83
C SER A 18 -16.98 -11.75 3.99
N ALA A 19 -18.03 -10.99 4.07
CA ALA A 19 -18.24 -9.75 3.34
C ALA A 19 -18.31 -8.61 4.35
N ALA A 20 -17.91 -7.41 3.93
CA ALA A 20 -18.05 -6.22 4.76
C ALA A 20 -19.43 -6.16 5.42
N ARG A 21 -19.45 -5.88 6.71
CA ARG A 21 -20.72 -5.73 7.44
C ARG A 21 -21.27 -4.32 7.27
N ILE A 22 -22.58 -4.20 7.36
CA ILE A 22 -23.30 -2.93 7.34
C ILE A 22 -23.93 -2.71 8.71
N ASP A 23 -23.55 -1.62 9.37
CA ASP A 23 -24.14 -1.17 10.61
C ASP A 23 -25.05 0.04 10.31
N THR A 24 -26.30 0.00 10.79
CA THR A 24 -27.19 1.17 10.80
C THR A 24 -27.19 1.74 12.20
N VAL A 25 -26.80 3.01 12.31
CA VAL A 25 -26.59 3.66 13.61
C VAL A 25 -27.38 4.97 13.70
N ALA A 26 -27.61 5.43 14.93
CA ALA A 26 -28.17 6.74 15.21
C ALA A 26 -27.14 7.54 16.01
N VAL A 27 -26.73 8.67 15.48
CA VAL A 27 -25.70 9.53 16.07
C VAL A 27 -26.36 10.79 16.62
N PHE A 28 -26.25 10.99 17.93
CA PHE A 28 -26.84 12.17 18.56
C PHE A 28 -26.04 13.43 18.18
N SER A 29 -26.69 14.37 17.52
CA SER A 29 -26.14 15.70 17.30
C SER A 29 -26.47 16.60 18.47
N ALA A 30 -25.47 17.01 19.20
CA ALA A 30 -25.61 17.95 20.30
C ALA A 30 -26.04 19.34 19.82
N LYS A 31 -25.56 19.74 18.63
CA LYS A 31 -25.90 21.01 18.01
C LYS A 31 -27.37 21.09 17.58
N MET A 32 -27.91 20.01 17.00
CA MET A 32 -29.30 19.92 16.54
C MET A 32 -30.26 19.30 17.58
N ARG A 33 -29.72 18.73 18.67
CA ARG A 33 -30.46 18.05 19.76
C ARG A 33 -31.37 16.91 19.27
N ARG A 34 -30.89 16.13 18.32
CA ARG A 34 -31.62 14.97 17.78
C ARG A 34 -30.67 13.90 17.26
N ASP A 35 -31.20 12.69 17.13
CA ASP A 35 -30.49 11.60 16.50
C ASP A 35 -30.49 11.76 14.98
N ILE A 36 -29.35 11.57 14.36
CA ILE A 36 -29.16 11.56 12.91
C ILE A 36 -28.80 10.13 12.51
N PRO A 37 -29.58 9.49 11.64
CA PRO A 37 -29.27 8.13 11.19
C PRO A 37 -28.06 8.13 10.25
N ALA A 38 -27.28 7.04 10.30
CA ALA A 38 -26.16 6.83 9.40
C ALA A 38 -26.00 5.32 9.09
N LEU A 39 -25.39 5.04 7.95
CA LEU A 39 -24.97 3.72 7.56
C LEU A 39 -23.45 3.67 7.59
N VAL A 40 -22.88 2.61 8.19
CA VAL A 40 -21.43 2.41 8.26
C VAL A 40 -21.10 1.04 7.68
N VAL A 41 -20.31 1.02 6.62
CA VAL A 41 -19.80 -0.21 5.99
C VAL A 41 -18.40 -0.46 6.52
N VAL A 42 -18.22 -1.57 7.23
CA VAL A 42 -16.95 -1.96 7.84
C VAL A 42 -16.38 -3.15 7.09
N PRO A 43 -15.20 -3.03 6.47
CA PRO A 43 -14.60 -4.14 5.74
C PRO A 43 -14.28 -5.31 6.66
N ASP A 44 -14.34 -6.51 6.12
CA ASP A 44 -13.96 -7.73 6.84
C ASP A 44 -12.44 -7.87 6.98
N ALA A 45 -11.69 -7.34 6.03
CA ALA A 45 -10.23 -7.31 6.05
C ALA A 45 -9.74 -6.22 7.00
N GLY A 46 -9.30 -6.59 8.19
CA GLY A 46 -8.70 -5.64 9.12
C GLY A 46 -9.20 -5.71 10.56
N ILE A 47 -9.74 -6.84 10.98
CA ILE A 47 -10.08 -7.06 12.39
C ILE A 47 -8.85 -6.76 13.25
N GLY A 48 -8.95 -5.72 14.09
CA GLY A 48 -7.84 -5.27 14.97
C GLY A 48 -6.92 -4.20 14.36
N GLN A 49 -7.16 -3.71 13.14
CA GLN A 49 -6.38 -2.64 12.52
C GLN A 49 -7.17 -1.33 12.46
N ARG A 50 -6.46 -0.21 12.65
CA ARG A 50 -7.04 1.11 12.40
C ARG A 50 -7.17 1.35 10.90
N MET A 51 -8.35 1.74 10.47
CA MET A 51 -8.71 1.92 9.06
C MET A 51 -8.97 3.40 8.74
N PRO A 52 -8.66 3.84 7.52
CA PRO A 52 -9.11 5.14 7.06
C PRO A 52 -10.63 5.13 6.84
N VAL A 53 -11.22 6.31 6.86
CA VAL A 53 -12.67 6.50 6.71
C VAL A 53 -12.97 7.37 5.49
N LEU A 54 -13.84 6.88 4.62
CA LEU A 54 -14.46 7.66 3.55
C LEU A 54 -15.87 8.06 4.00
N TYR A 55 -16.09 9.35 4.23
CA TYR A 55 -17.41 9.93 4.47
C TYR A 55 -18.10 10.16 3.12
N LEU A 56 -19.29 9.58 2.94
CA LEU A 56 -19.97 9.52 1.65
C LEU A 56 -21.37 10.14 1.72
N LEU A 57 -21.51 11.35 1.20
CA LEU A 57 -22.68 12.19 1.35
C LEU A 57 -23.70 11.97 0.22
N HIS A 58 -25.00 11.95 0.57
CA HIS A 58 -26.09 11.78 -0.38
C HIS A 58 -26.54 13.10 -1.02
N GLY A 59 -27.32 13.01 -2.10
CA GLY A 59 -27.91 14.15 -2.81
C GLY A 59 -29.21 14.66 -2.18
N TYR A 60 -29.73 15.74 -2.74
CA TYR A 60 -31.05 16.31 -2.38
C TYR A 60 -32.15 15.25 -2.49
N SER A 61 -33.08 15.23 -1.56
CA SER A 61 -34.14 14.23 -1.39
C SER A 61 -33.66 12.78 -1.12
N GLY A 62 -32.38 12.58 -0.93
CA GLY A 62 -31.80 11.30 -0.54
C GLY A 62 -31.83 11.08 0.98
N SER A 63 -31.12 10.04 1.41
CA SER A 63 -30.92 9.68 2.81
C SER A 63 -29.60 8.93 3.00
N TYR A 64 -29.24 8.60 4.23
CA TYR A 64 -28.08 7.76 4.56
C TYR A 64 -28.05 6.41 3.82
N MET A 65 -29.20 5.95 3.28
CA MET A 65 -29.31 4.71 2.50
C MET A 65 -29.05 4.87 1.00
N THR A 66 -29.06 6.10 0.49
CA THR A 66 -29.05 6.37 -0.96
C THR A 66 -27.91 5.67 -1.68
N TRP A 67 -26.70 5.78 -1.20
CA TRP A 67 -25.55 5.14 -1.85
C TRP A 67 -25.69 3.62 -1.89
N GLN A 68 -25.97 3.00 -0.76
CA GLN A 68 -26.05 1.54 -0.64
C GLN A 68 -27.24 0.93 -1.37
N ARG A 69 -28.41 1.61 -1.36
CA ARG A 69 -29.65 1.08 -1.90
C ARG A 69 -29.90 1.49 -3.35
N ASP A 70 -29.61 2.76 -3.68
CA ASP A 70 -30.09 3.37 -4.93
C ASP A 70 -28.96 3.59 -5.96
N VAL A 71 -27.71 3.52 -5.54
CA VAL A 71 -26.54 3.76 -6.41
C VAL A 71 -25.72 2.49 -6.63
N THR A 72 -25.13 1.91 -5.56
CA THR A 72 -24.30 0.70 -5.68
C THR A 72 -24.08 0.02 -4.34
N ASP A 73 -23.84 -1.29 -4.32
CA ASP A 73 -23.41 -2.00 -3.11
C ASP A 73 -21.99 -1.52 -2.71
N LEU A 74 -21.86 -0.96 -1.52
CA LEU A 74 -20.61 -0.40 -1.00
C LEU A 74 -19.66 -1.46 -0.41
N ARG A 75 -20.17 -2.66 -0.07
CA ARG A 75 -19.38 -3.71 0.57
C ARG A 75 -18.14 -4.14 -0.24
N PRO A 76 -18.27 -4.42 -1.55
CA PRO A 76 -17.10 -4.78 -2.36
C PRO A 76 -16.02 -3.68 -2.41
N LEU A 77 -16.43 -2.40 -2.37
CA LEU A 77 -15.48 -1.28 -2.35
C LEU A 77 -14.79 -1.17 -0.99
N ALA A 78 -15.53 -1.31 0.11
CA ALA A 78 -14.95 -1.31 1.45
C ALA A 78 -13.92 -2.44 1.61
N ASP A 79 -14.25 -3.66 1.22
CA ASP A 79 -13.35 -4.83 1.30
C ASP A 79 -12.13 -4.70 0.38
N ALA A 80 -12.34 -4.29 -0.88
CA ALA A 80 -11.26 -4.20 -1.87
C ALA A 80 -10.20 -3.15 -1.50
N TYR A 81 -10.61 -2.08 -0.84
CA TYR A 81 -9.74 -0.94 -0.54
C TYR A 81 -9.41 -0.78 0.96
N GLY A 82 -9.94 -1.65 1.82
CA GLY A 82 -9.60 -1.68 3.24
C GLY A 82 -9.95 -0.37 3.97
N MET A 83 -11.11 0.23 3.68
CA MET A 83 -11.57 1.47 4.30
C MET A 83 -13.00 1.36 4.82
N ILE A 84 -13.27 2.01 5.94
CA ILE A 84 -14.64 2.21 6.42
C ILE A 84 -15.34 3.23 5.50
N ILE A 85 -16.58 2.96 5.09
CA ILE A 85 -17.41 3.93 4.37
C ILE A 85 -18.56 4.33 5.26
N ALA A 86 -18.66 5.62 5.59
CA ALA A 86 -19.64 6.18 6.52
C ALA A 86 -20.58 7.15 5.80
N CYS A 87 -21.86 6.80 5.75
CA CYS A 87 -22.91 7.55 5.03
C CYS A 87 -23.88 8.19 6.04
N PRO A 88 -23.70 9.45 6.45
CA PRO A 88 -24.65 10.14 7.32
C PRO A 88 -25.88 10.59 6.55
N ASP A 89 -27.02 10.72 7.24
CA ASP A 89 -28.15 11.49 6.72
C ASP A 89 -27.82 12.98 6.78
N GLY A 90 -28.08 13.67 5.71
CA GLY A 90 -27.88 15.13 5.58
C GLY A 90 -29.18 15.91 5.38
N ALA A 91 -30.33 15.23 5.40
CA ALA A 91 -31.63 15.79 5.03
C ALA A 91 -31.53 16.59 3.70
N ASN A 92 -32.23 17.71 3.58
CA ASN A 92 -32.13 18.65 2.44
C ASN A 92 -31.32 19.91 2.83
N SER A 93 -30.28 19.75 3.65
CA SER A 93 -29.57 20.84 4.30
C SER A 93 -28.48 21.50 3.44
N TRP A 94 -28.09 20.89 2.32
CA TRP A 94 -26.89 21.22 1.56
C TRP A 94 -25.60 21.10 2.39
N TYR A 95 -25.71 20.44 3.54
CA TYR A 95 -24.63 20.26 4.53
C TYR A 95 -24.11 21.58 5.10
N TRP A 96 -24.96 22.58 5.19
CA TRP A 96 -24.68 23.85 5.83
C TRP A 96 -25.12 23.86 7.30
N ASP A 97 -24.51 24.72 8.08
CA ASP A 97 -25.13 25.26 9.29
C ASP A 97 -26.02 26.43 8.88
N SER A 98 -27.31 26.18 8.82
CA SER A 98 -28.26 27.19 8.34
C SER A 98 -28.26 28.44 9.23
N PRO A 99 -28.08 29.63 8.66
CA PRO A 99 -28.23 30.88 9.43
C PRO A 99 -29.68 31.19 9.82
N LEU A 100 -30.67 30.46 9.27
CA LEU A 100 -32.08 30.68 9.50
C LEU A 100 -32.75 29.61 10.35
N ASP A 101 -32.22 28.40 10.34
CA ASP A 101 -32.80 27.23 11.03
C ASP A 101 -31.80 26.60 11.99
N PRO A 102 -31.92 26.82 13.30
CA PRO A 102 -31.04 26.17 14.29
C PRO A 102 -31.17 24.65 14.36
N SER A 103 -32.19 24.06 13.78
CA SER A 103 -32.38 22.62 13.69
C SER A 103 -31.67 21.98 12.48
N SER A 104 -31.06 22.80 11.61
CA SER A 104 -30.33 22.39 10.40
C SER A 104 -28.86 22.86 10.49
N GLN A 105 -28.05 22.16 11.28
CA GLN A 105 -26.65 22.48 11.55
C GLN A 105 -25.75 21.33 11.09
N PHE A 106 -25.79 21.04 9.79
CA PHE A 106 -25.18 19.84 9.25
C PHE A 106 -23.68 20.01 8.91
N GLU A 107 -23.17 21.23 8.76
CA GLU A 107 -21.73 21.48 8.65
C GLU A 107 -21.03 21.04 9.95
N THR A 108 -21.53 21.50 11.10
CA THR A 108 -21.01 21.07 12.41
C THR A 108 -21.13 19.56 12.59
N PHE A 109 -22.27 18.98 12.21
CA PHE A 109 -22.48 17.54 12.34
C PHE A 109 -21.47 16.73 11.52
N VAL A 110 -21.31 17.02 10.24
CA VAL A 110 -20.47 16.24 9.31
C VAL A 110 -18.99 16.52 9.52
N SER A 111 -18.61 17.73 9.94
CA SER A 111 -17.20 18.06 10.14
C SER A 111 -16.65 17.65 11.52
N GLN A 112 -17.50 17.57 12.55
CA GLN A 112 -17.08 17.38 13.94
C GLN A 112 -17.79 16.20 14.60
N GLU A 113 -19.11 16.30 14.84
CA GLU A 113 -19.84 15.35 15.68
C GLU A 113 -19.84 13.92 15.12
N PHE A 114 -20.07 13.76 13.81
CA PHE A 114 -20.09 12.46 13.16
C PHE A 114 -18.70 11.80 13.07
N PRO A 115 -17.63 12.49 12.63
CA PRO A 115 -16.28 11.91 12.67
C PRO A 115 -15.81 11.54 14.08
N ASP A 116 -16.10 12.36 15.09
CA ASP A 116 -15.72 12.06 16.47
C ASP A 116 -16.48 10.83 17.01
N TRP A 117 -17.76 10.70 16.65
CA TRP A 117 -18.55 9.51 17.00
C TRP A 117 -18.01 8.26 16.30
N ILE A 118 -17.67 8.33 14.99
CA ILE A 118 -17.09 7.23 14.23
C ILE A 118 -15.77 6.77 14.86
N ASP A 119 -14.88 7.70 15.23
CA ASP A 119 -13.59 7.38 15.85
C ASP A 119 -13.75 6.73 17.24
N ALA A 120 -14.82 7.08 17.97
CA ALA A 120 -15.11 6.48 19.27
C ALA A 120 -15.69 5.05 19.18
N HIS A 121 -16.32 4.68 18.06
CA HIS A 121 -17.06 3.41 17.94
C HIS A 121 -16.38 2.40 16.97
N TYR A 122 -15.46 2.85 16.13
CA TYR A 122 -14.75 2.02 15.17
C TYR A 122 -13.23 2.22 15.28
N LEU A 123 -12.47 1.22 14.89
CA LEU A 123 -11.00 1.32 14.86
C LEU A 123 -10.57 2.13 13.62
N THR A 124 -10.55 3.45 13.77
CA THR A 124 -10.19 4.39 12.71
C THR A 124 -8.80 4.97 12.89
N ILE A 125 -8.27 5.60 11.85
CA ILE A 125 -7.12 6.52 11.92
C ILE A 125 -7.69 7.92 12.26
N PRO A 126 -7.62 8.38 13.53
CA PRO A 126 -8.35 9.55 14.02
C PRO A 126 -7.64 10.87 13.71
N SER A 127 -7.09 10.99 12.48
CA SER A 127 -6.41 12.19 12.01
C SER A 127 -6.94 12.60 10.64
N ARG A 128 -6.62 13.82 10.18
CA ARG A 128 -7.04 14.29 8.86
C ARG A 128 -6.52 13.40 7.72
N GLU A 129 -5.35 12.82 7.91
CA GLU A 129 -4.70 11.91 6.95
C GLU A 129 -5.48 10.61 6.77
N GLY A 130 -6.22 10.19 7.80
CA GLY A 130 -7.11 9.01 7.78
C GLY A 130 -8.54 9.32 7.32
N ARG A 131 -8.87 10.56 6.94
CA ARG A 131 -10.25 10.96 6.57
C ARG A 131 -10.33 11.57 5.19
N ALA A 132 -11.21 11.01 4.37
CA ALA A 132 -11.63 11.58 3.09
C ALA A 132 -13.15 11.78 3.09
N ILE A 133 -13.63 12.72 2.29
CA ILE A 133 -15.06 13.02 2.17
C ILE A 133 -15.43 13.23 0.70
N THR A 134 -16.52 12.62 0.26
CA THR A 134 -17.06 12.84 -1.08
C THR A 134 -18.59 12.67 -1.06
N GLY A 135 -19.24 12.93 -2.17
CA GLY A 135 -20.68 12.76 -2.30
C GLY A 135 -21.18 13.06 -3.69
N LEU A 136 -22.49 12.85 -3.90
CA LEU A 136 -23.17 13.13 -5.15
C LEU A 136 -24.07 14.37 -5.03
N SER A 137 -24.15 15.20 -6.09
CA SER A 137 -25.10 16.32 -6.19
C SER A 137 -24.95 17.30 -5.01
N MET A 138 -26.01 17.47 -4.20
CA MET A 138 -25.95 18.20 -2.93
C MET A 138 -24.82 17.68 -2.02
N GLY A 139 -24.58 16.35 -1.99
CA GLY A 139 -23.50 15.75 -1.24
C GLY A 139 -22.11 16.05 -1.82
N GLY A 140 -21.99 16.21 -3.13
CA GLY A 140 -20.76 16.67 -3.78
C GLY A 140 -20.42 18.11 -3.41
N HIS A 141 -21.43 18.98 -3.35
CA HIS A 141 -21.30 20.31 -2.76
C HIS A 141 -20.85 20.21 -1.29
N GLY A 142 -21.60 19.45 -0.48
CA GLY A 142 -21.36 19.33 0.95
C GLY A 142 -19.98 18.79 1.29
N ALA A 143 -19.47 17.85 0.51
CA ALA A 143 -18.15 17.28 0.71
C ALA A 143 -17.03 18.30 0.49
N LEU A 144 -17.07 19.02 -0.64
CA LEU A 144 -16.10 20.09 -0.91
C LEU A 144 -16.27 21.27 0.05
N TRP A 145 -17.51 21.67 0.34
CA TRP A 145 -17.82 22.70 1.33
C TRP A 145 -17.17 22.40 2.68
N THR A 146 -17.44 21.21 3.20
CA THR A 146 -16.92 20.77 4.50
C THR A 146 -15.40 20.72 4.50
N ALA A 147 -14.78 20.06 3.51
CA ALA A 147 -13.33 19.88 3.50
C ALA A 147 -12.56 21.20 3.33
N LEU A 148 -13.03 22.11 2.48
CA LEU A 148 -12.38 23.40 2.26
C LEU A 148 -12.39 24.28 3.53
N ARG A 149 -13.40 24.15 4.36
CA ARG A 149 -13.58 24.92 5.59
C ARG A 149 -12.96 24.22 6.83
N HIS A 150 -12.80 22.91 6.78
CA HIS A 150 -12.29 22.07 7.86
C HIS A 150 -11.08 21.24 7.39
N LYS A 151 -10.06 21.92 6.85
CA LYS A 151 -8.82 21.29 6.35
C LYS A 151 -8.00 20.59 7.45
N ASP A 152 -8.23 20.94 8.69
CA ASP A 152 -7.70 20.26 9.88
C ASP A 152 -8.37 18.92 10.18
N ARG A 153 -9.57 18.68 9.62
CA ARG A 153 -10.35 17.46 9.86
C ARG A 153 -10.26 16.45 8.70
N PHE A 154 -10.12 16.93 7.46
CA PHE A 154 -10.06 16.11 6.25
C PHE A 154 -8.80 16.42 5.44
N GLY A 155 -8.16 15.37 4.93
CA GLY A 155 -6.98 15.52 4.09
C GLY A 155 -7.25 15.30 2.61
N ALA A 156 -8.41 14.72 2.27
CA ALA A 156 -8.84 14.52 0.89
C ALA A 156 -10.34 14.76 0.73
N ALA A 157 -10.73 15.32 -0.41
CA ALA A 157 -12.13 15.56 -0.74
C ALA A 157 -12.45 15.29 -2.21
N GLY A 158 -13.71 14.91 -2.46
CA GLY A 158 -14.20 14.70 -3.80
C GLY A 158 -15.62 15.22 -4.02
N SER A 159 -16.02 15.26 -5.28
CA SER A 159 -17.37 15.64 -5.69
C SER A 159 -17.76 14.86 -6.94
N THR A 160 -18.94 14.25 -6.93
CA THR A 160 -19.57 13.71 -8.13
C THR A 160 -20.80 14.55 -8.46
N SER A 161 -20.83 15.15 -9.65
CA SER A 161 -21.97 15.97 -10.10
C SER A 161 -22.37 17.05 -9.07
N GLY A 162 -21.39 17.67 -8.37
CA GLY A 162 -21.67 18.59 -7.28
C GLY A 162 -22.20 19.94 -7.72
N GLY A 163 -23.13 20.53 -6.94
CA GLY A 163 -23.59 21.91 -7.10
C GLY A 163 -22.58 22.91 -6.56
N VAL A 164 -21.38 22.97 -7.16
CA VAL A 164 -20.24 23.75 -6.64
C VAL A 164 -20.36 25.26 -6.80
N ASP A 165 -21.24 25.71 -7.66
CA ASP A 165 -21.77 27.09 -7.69
C ASP A 165 -23.29 27.03 -7.69
N ILE A 166 -23.91 27.49 -6.60
CA ILE A 166 -25.35 27.40 -6.38
C ILE A 166 -26.11 28.64 -6.92
N ARG A 167 -25.41 29.73 -7.19
CA ARG A 167 -26.00 31.02 -7.55
C ARG A 167 -26.80 31.02 -8.87
N PRO A 168 -26.47 30.20 -9.87
CA PRO A 168 -27.30 30.05 -11.07
C PRO A 168 -28.65 29.35 -10.84
N PHE A 169 -28.90 28.78 -9.66
CA PHE A 169 -30.05 27.92 -9.36
C PHE A 169 -30.86 28.40 -8.13
N PRO A 170 -31.18 29.71 -7.96
CA PRO A 170 -31.68 30.27 -6.70
C PRO A 170 -33.04 29.72 -6.26
N ASP A 171 -33.86 29.26 -7.20
CA ASP A 171 -35.21 28.76 -6.92
C ASP A 171 -35.28 27.22 -6.84
N SER A 172 -34.13 26.54 -6.89
CA SER A 172 -34.05 25.07 -6.92
C SER A 172 -33.74 24.51 -5.53
N TRP A 173 -34.13 23.23 -5.33
CA TRP A 173 -33.74 22.38 -4.19
C TRP A 173 -33.87 23.04 -2.80
N GLU A 174 -34.84 23.90 -2.64
CA GLU A 174 -35.19 24.58 -1.36
C GLU A 174 -34.05 25.35 -0.68
N MET A 175 -32.96 25.67 -1.42
CA MET A 175 -31.79 26.38 -0.85
C MET A 175 -32.17 27.68 -0.15
N LYS A 176 -33.18 28.39 -0.67
CA LYS A 176 -33.67 29.60 -0.04
C LYS A 176 -34.30 29.41 1.35
N LYS A 177 -34.74 28.20 1.70
CA LYS A 177 -35.17 27.89 3.08
C LYS A 177 -34.00 27.91 4.05
N GLN A 178 -32.80 27.60 3.56
CA GLN A 178 -31.57 27.60 4.35
C GLN A 178 -30.88 28.97 4.39
N LEU A 179 -30.87 29.70 3.27
CA LEU A 179 -30.07 30.92 3.10
C LEU A 179 -30.89 32.23 3.01
N GLY A 180 -32.21 32.15 2.76
CA GLY A 180 -33.05 33.29 2.35
C GLY A 180 -33.03 33.51 0.82
N GLU A 181 -33.84 34.42 0.33
CA GLU A 181 -33.86 34.73 -1.10
C GLU A 181 -32.52 35.34 -1.56
N LEU A 182 -31.99 34.88 -2.71
CA LEU A 182 -30.72 35.39 -3.25
C LEU A 182 -30.70 36.90 -3.43
N LYS A 183 -31.82 37.49 -3.89
CA LYS A 183 -31.92 38.93 -4.13
C LYS A 183 -31.86 39.75 -2.84
N GLU A 184 -32.28 39.16 -1.72
CA GLU A 184 -32.33 39.84 -0.41
C GLU A 184 -31.04 39.60 0.38
N HIS A 185 -30.37 38.45 0.17
CA HIS A 185 -29.20 38.00 0.91
C HIS A 185 -28.08 37.46 -0.01
N PRO A 186 -27.61 38.20 -1.03
CA PRO A 186 -26.59 37.75 -1.96
C PRO A 186 -25.29 37.36 -1.23
N GLU A 187 -24.95 38.04 -0.13
CA GLU A 187 -23.77 37.74 0.68
C GLU A 187 -23.79 36.35 1.31
N ARG A 188 -24.98 35.83 1.66
CA ARG A 188 -25.11 34.47 2.20
C ARG A 188 -24.86 33.42 1.12
N TRP A 189 -25.42 33.66 -0.07
CA TRP A 189 -25.21 32.74 -1.20
C TRP A 189 -23.76 32.72 -1.65
N ASP A 190 -23.09 33.86 -1.71
CA ASP A 190 -21.66 33.94 -2.01
C ASP A 190 -20.83 33.25 -0.94
N ALA A 191 -21.16 33.42 0.33
CA ALA A 191 -20.45 32.78 1.44
C ALA A 191 -20.65 31.26 1.50
N HIS A 192 -21.78 30.73 0.99
CA HIS A 192 -22.11 29.30 1.00
C HIS A 192 -21.88 28.60 -0.36
N THR A 193 -21.13 29.22 -1.26
CA THR A 193 -20.79 28.69 -2.58
C THR A 193 -19.39 28.10 -2.59
N VAL A 194 -19.25 26.82 -2.95
CA VAL A 194 -17.97 26.07 -2.93
C VAL A 194 -16.87 26.74 -3.74
N ILE A 195 -17.18 27.20 -4.97
CA ILE A 195 -16.18 27.83 -5.84
C ILE A 195 -15.54 29.08 -5.20
N ASN A 196 -16.28 29.79 -4.31
CA ASN A 196 -15.73 30.92 -3.58
C ASN A 196 -14.82 30.49 -2.42
N GLN A 197 -15.08 29.33 -1.80
CA GLN A 197 -14.22 28.78 -0.75
C GLN A 197 -12.84 28.37 -1.29
N ALA A 198 -12.74 28.05 -2.58
CA ALA A 198 -11.47 27.71 -3.23
C ALA A 198 -10.46 28.88 -3.21
N ASP A 199 -10.89 30.12 -2.95
CA ASP A 199 -10.00 31.27 -2.81
C ASP A 199 -9.05 31.16 -1.59
N GLY A 200 -9.44 30.42 -0.57
CA GLY A 200 -8.63 30.16 0.63
C GLY A 200 -7.78 28.88 0.57
N LEU A 201 -7.70 28.20 -0.58
CA LEU A 201 -6.99 26.94 -0.72
C LEU A 201 -5.60 27.15 -1.35
N SER A 202 -4.56 26.56 -0.76
CA SER A 202 -3.22 26.46 -1.30
C SER A 202 -2.96 25.05 -1.83
N ASP A 203 -2.02 24.93 -2.78
CA ASP A 203 -1.63 23.61 -3.33
C ASP A 203 -1.11 22.69 -2.22
N GLY A 204 -1.53 21.42 -2.27
CA GLY A 204 -1.14 20.40 -1.29
C GLY A 204 -1.89 20.42 0.05
N GLU A 205 -2.73 21.42 0.34
CA GLU A 205 -3.52 21.42 1.58
C GLU A 205 -4.61 20.34 1.60
N LEU A 206 -5.19 20.01 0.43
CA LEU A 206 -6.17 18.93 0.24
C LEU A 206 -5.85 18.15 -1.03
N ALA A 207 -5.99 16.82 -1.00
CA ALA A 207 -6.06 16.03 -2.21
C ALA A 207 -7.50 16.10 -2.76
N LEU A 208 -7.66 16.54 -4.02
CA LEU A 208 -8.96 16.82 -4.60
C LEU A 208 -9.26 15.99 -5.83
N VAL A 209 -10.49 15.46 -5.92
CA VAL A 209 -11.06 14.83 -7.14
C VAL A 209 -12.45 15.37 -7.43
N ILE A 210 -12.66 15.88 -8.64
CA ILE A 210 -13.93 16.43 -9.12
C ILE A 210 -14.36 15.60 -10.32
N ASP A 211 -15.60 15.10 -10.31
CA ASP A 211 -16.14 14.24 -11.37
C ASP A 211 -17.53 14.72 -11.77
N CYS A 212 -17.77 14.99 -13.05
CA CYS A 212 -19.06 15.40 -13.55
C CYS A 212 -19.29 14.96 -15.00
N GLY A 213 -20.45 14.38 -15.27
CA GLY A 213 -20.85 14.03 -16.63
C GLY A 213 -21.08 15.28 -17.48
N TYR A 214 -20.62 15.26 -18.75
CA TYR A 214 -20.76 16.47 -19.58
C TYR A 214 -22.18 16.72 -20.11
N GLN A 215 -23.14 15.85 -19.81
CA GLN A 215 -24.57 16.05 -20.07
C GLN A 215 -25.33 16.44 -18.79
N ASP A 216 -24.61 16.56 -17.65
CA ASP A 216 -25.14 16.97 -16.38
C ASP A 216 -25.40 18.49 -16.36
N PHE A 217 -26.50 18.92 -15.78
CA PHE A 217 -26.81 20.36 -15.66
C PHE A 217 -25.83 21.12 -14.75
N PHE A 218 -25.09 20.43 -13.87
CA PHE A 218 -24.00 21.02 -13.09
C PHE A 218 -22.64 20.98 -13.81
N TYR A 219 -22.55 20.46 -15.03
CA TYR A 219 -21.27 20.32 -15.72
C TYR A 219 -20.49 21.63 -15.78
N GLN A 220 -21.14 22.72 -16.25
CA GLN A 220 -20.45 23.99 -16.43
C GLN A 220 -19.91 24.58 -15.12
N VAL A 221 -20.65 24.47 -14.01
CA VAL A 221 -20.17 25.00 -12.72
C VAL A 221 -18.98 24.18 -12.19
N ASN A 222 -18.90 22.88 -12.51
CA ASN A 222 -17.73 22.04 -12.19
C ASN A 222 -16.52 22.37 -13.09
N VAL A 223 -16.72 22.67 -14.37
CA VAL A 223 -15.68 23.21 -15.26
C VAL A 223 -15.13 24.52 -14.73
N ASN A 224 -16.00 25.45 -14.33
CA ASN A 224 -15.58 26.73 -13.76
C ASN A 224 -14.75 26.58 -12.48
N LEU A 225 -15.10 25.61 -11.62
CA LEU A 225 -14.29 25.28 -10.44
C LEU A 225 -12.93 24.70 -10.84
N HIS A 226 -12.88 23.78 -11.80
CA HIS A 226 -11.65 23.21 -12.34
C HIS A 226 -10.72 24.31 -12.88
N GLU A 227 -11.23 25.20 -13.73
CA GLU A 227 -10.47 26.31 -14.30
C GLU A 227 -9.95 27.26 -13.20
N LYS A 228 -10.77 27.56 -12.20
CA LYS A 228 -10.37 28.39 -11.05
C LYS A 228 -9.23 27.74 -10.26
N LEU A 229 -9.30 26.43 -9.99
CA LEU A 229 -8.23 25.70 -9.30
C LEU A 229 -6.94 25.70 -10.11
N LEU A 230 -7.01 25.51 -11.44
CA LEU A 230 -5.85 25.62 -12.33
C LEU A 230 -5.22 27.03 -12.31
N GLN A 231 -6.05 28.08 -12.38
CA GLN A 231 -5.58 29.49 -12.32
C GLN A 231 -4.88 29.78 -10.99
N ARG A 232 -5.28 29.12 -9.92
CA ARG A 232 -4.67 29.24 -8.59
C ARG A 232 -3.47 28.34 -8.37
N GLY A 233 -3.13 27.48 -9.33
CA GLY A 233 -2.05 26.50 -9.22
C GLY A 233 -2.34 25.39 -8.19
N VAL A 234 -3.62 25.06 -7.94
CA VAL A 234 -4.02 23.99 -7.02
C VAL A 234 -4.15 22.68 -7.78
N SER A 235 -3.35 21.70 -7.40
CA SER A 235 -3.36 20.34 -7.97
C SER A 235 -4.64 19.59 -7.62
N HIS A 236 -5.30 19.01 -8.62
CA HIS A 236 -6.53 18.22 -8.46
C HIS A 236 -6.77 17.32 -9.67
N ASP A 237 -7.50 16.22 -9.46
CA ASP A 237 -8.02 15.40 -10.56
C ASP A 237 -9.39 15.94 -11.01
N PHE A 238 -9.55 16.17 -12.32
CA PHE A 238 -10.84 16.49 -12.93
C PHE A 238 -11.23 15.40 -13.92
N LEU A 239 -12.31 14.68 -13.61
CA LEU A 239 -12.82 13.57 -14.41
C LEU A 239 -14.12 13.99 -15.10
N THR A 240 -14.20 13.76 -16.42
CA THR A 240 -15.42 14.01 -17.17
C THR A 240 -15.62 12.94 -18.23
N ARG A 241 -16.86 12.52 -18.40
CA ARG A 241 -17.25 11.47 -19.33
C ARG A 241 -18.71 11.61 -19.74
N PRO A 242 -19.20 10.83 -20.76
CA PRO A 242 -20.63 10.80 -21.09
C PRO A 242 -21.46 10.42 -19.86
N GLY A 243 -22.52 11.17 -19.61
CA GLY A 243 -23.47 10.87 -18.54
C GLY A 243 -24.20 12.09 -18.03
N GLU A 244 -25.33 11.84 -17.41
CA GLU A 244 -26.30 12.81 -16.91
C GLU A 244 -26.33 12.78 -15.37
N HIS A 245 -27.16 13.62 -14.77
CA HIS A 245 -27.38 13.72 -13.33
C HIS A 245 -28.24 12.55 -12.81
N ASN A 246 -27.70 11.34 -12.75
CA ASN A 246 -28.44 10.14 -12.36
C ASN A 246 -27.57 9.06 -11.71
N SER A 247 -28.24 8.07 -11.09
CA SER A 247 -27.59 6.96 -10.37
C SER A 247 -26.66 6.11 -11.26
N ALA A 248 -26.93 5.99 -12.56
CA ALA A 248 -26.08 5.24 -13.47
C ALA A 248 -24.70 5.92 -13.60
N TYR A 249 -24.67 7.25 -13.70
CA TYR A 249 -23.42 8.00 -13.70
C TYR A 249 -22.69 7.90 -12.36
N TRP A 250 -23.39 8.08 -11.25
CA TRP A 250 -22.80 8.07 -9.90
C TRP A 250 -22.23 6.69 -9.53
N SER A 251 -22.92 5.60 -9.91
CA SER A 251 -22.43 4.24 -9.74
C SER A 251 -21.12 3.99 -10.52
N ASN A 252 -21.00 4.56 -11.71
CA ASN A 252 -19.77 4.48 -12.52
C ASN A 252 -18.65 5.40 -11.98
N SER A 253 -18.98 6.55 -11.39
CA SER A 253 -18.03 7.52 -10.83
C SER A 253 -17.37 7.04 -9.53
N LEU A 254 -18.15 6.45 -8.61
CA LEU A 254 -17.68 6.12 -7.27
C LEU A 254 -16.41 5.26 -7.24
N PRO A 255 -16.22 4.18 -8.04
CA PRO A 255 -15.00 3.39 -8.03
C PRO A 255 -13.73 4.19 -8.34
N TYR A 256 -13.79 5.19 -9.21
CA TYR A 256 -12.66 6.08 -9.52
C TYR A 256 -12.30 6.96 -8.33
N GLN A 257 -13.31 7.51 -7.65
CA GLN A 257 -13.08 8.31 -6.46
C GLN A 257 -12.55 7.47 -5.29
N VAL A 258 -13.10 6.28 -5.08
CA VAL A 258 -12.59 5.35 -4.04
C VAL A 258 -11.13 4.97 -4.31
N LEU A 259 -10.77 4.71 -5.58
CA LEU A 259 -9.37 4.46 -5.96
C LEU A 259 -8.46 5.67 -5.69
N PHE A 260 -8.94 6.90 -5.97
CA PHE A 260 -8.21 8.13 -5.67
C PHE A 260 -7.96 8.26 -4.16
N PHE A 261 -8.98 8.07 -3.32
CA PHE A 261 -8.83 8.14 -1.86
C PHE A 261 -7.98 7.02 -1.30
N HIS A 262 -8.09 5.81 -1.84
CA HIS A 262 -7.22 4.71 -1.45
C HIS A 262 -5.74 5.05 -1.71
N ARG A 263 -5.41 5.60 -2.88
CA ARG A 263 -4.05 6.08 -3.18
C ARG A 263 -3.61 7.22 -2.26
N TYR A 264 -4.52 8.13 -1.92
CA TYR A 264 -4.25 9.17 -0.94
C TYR A 264 -3.88 8.56 0.40
N PHE A 265 -4.69 7.66 0.95
CA PHE A 265 -4.45 7.01 2.24
C PHE A 265 -3.13 6.21 2.25
N GLN A 266 -2.81 5.53 1.16
CA GLN A 266 -1.54 4.81 1.05
C GLN A 266 -0.32 5.73 1.12
N ARG A 267 -0.40 6.96 0.59
CA ARG A 267 0.69 7.95 0.65
C ARG A 267 0.84 8.57 2.03
N GLN A 268 -0.26 8.69 2.77
CA GLN A 268 -0.28 9.26 4.13
C GLN A 268 0.10 8.24 5.20
N THR A 269 -0.04 6.97 4.89
CA THR A 269 0.37 5.91 5.79
C THR A 269 1.90 5.80 5.70
N PRO A 270 2.67 6.25 6.71
CA PRO A 270 4.09 5.96 6.74
C PRO A 270 4.28 4.45 6.59
N PRO A 271 5.40 3.97 6.03
CA PRO A 271 5.72 2.54 6.02
C PRO A 271 5.59 1.88 7.40
N GLU A 272 5.67 2.65 8.49
CA GLU A 272 5.47 2.25 9.88
C GLU A 272 4.00 1.99 10.28
N ALA A 273 3.03 2.51 9.54
CA ALA A 273 1.60 2.31 9.82
C ALA A 273 1.00 1.10 9.08
N VAL A 274 1.80 0.33 8.37
CA VAL A 274 1.46 -1.08 8.12
C VAL A 274 1.39 -1.73 9.50
N ALA A 275 0.16 -1.92 9.97
CA ALA A 275 -0.22 -2.35 11.30
C ALA A 275 0.88 -3.12 12.01
N VAL A 276 1.09 -2.85 13.28
CA VAL A 276 1.76 -3.78 14.18
C VAL A 276 0.89 -5.06 14.18
N ALA A 277 0.97 -5.83 13.10
CA ALA A 277 0.54 -7.19 13.13
C ALA A 277 1.34 -7.84 14.25
N THR A 278 0.66 -8.49 15.18
CA THR A 278 1.25 -9.17 16.32
C THR A 278 2.16 -10.34 15.90
N GLY A 279 2.26 -10.60 14.60
CA GLY A 279 3.04 -11.67 14.01
C GLY A 279 4.54 -11.41 13.94
N ARG A 280 5.32 -12.48 13.98
CA ARG A 280 6.78 -12.46 13.89
C ARG A 280 7.24 -11.97 12.51
N ARG A 281 7.98 -10.87 12.45
CA ARG A 281 8.43 -10.23 11.22
C ARG A 281 9.73 -10.83 10.71
N VAL A 282 9.68 -11.37 9.50
CA VAL A 282 10.81 -12.03 8.84
C VAL A 282 11.17 -11.25 7.57
N VAL A 283 12.26 -10.51 7.61
CA VAL A 283 12.72 -9.67 6.49
C VAL A 283 13.85 -10.36 5.74
N PHE A 284 13.70 -10.48 4.42
CA PHE A 284 14.74 -10.90 3.49
C PHE A 284 15.20 -9.70 2.68
N ILE A 285 16.45 -9.30 2.82
CA ILE A 285 17.04 -8.21 2.06
C ILE A 285 18.22 -8.74 1.22
N GLY A 286 18.36 -8.20 0.01
CA GLY A 286 19.40 -8.65 -0.91
C GLY A 286 19.27 -8.07 -2.32
N ASP A 287 19.87 -8.76 -3.26
CA ASP A 287 19.90 -8.45 -4.69
C ASP A 287 18.82 -9.21 -5.50
N SER A 288 19.06 -9.42 -6.82
CA SER A 288 18.16 -10.14 -7.73
C SER A 288 17.80 -11.55 -7.28
N ILE A 289 18.73 -12.26 -6.61
CA ILE A 289 18.52 -13.64 -6.15
C ILE A 289 17.44 -13.66 -5.04
N THR A 290 17.38 -12.63 -4.20
CA THR A 290 16.34 -12.44 -3.18
C THR A 290 15.09 -11.79 -3.78
N ASP A 291 15.24 -10.84 -4.70
CA ASP A 291 14.16 -10.11 -5.37
C ASP A 291 13.11 -11.06 -5.95
N GLY A 292 13.49 -11.96 -6.84
CA GLY A 292 12.56 -12.87 -7.49
C GLY A 292 11.37 -12.15 -8.13
N ASN A 293 11.50 -10.90 -8.49
CA ASN A 293 10.46 -10.04 -9.07
C ASN A 293 9.21 -9.86 -8.16
N TRP A 294 9.42 -9.76 -6.83
CA TRP A 294 8.30 -9.52 -5.90
C TRP A 294 7.57 -8.23 -6.22
N GLY A 295 6.26 -8.20 -6.00
CA GLY A 295 5.41 -7.06 -6.31
C GLY A 295 5.43 -6.65 -7.80
N LYS A 296 5.90 -7.52 -8.71
CA LYS A 296 6.08 -7.23 -10.15
C LYS A 296 6.98 -6.01 -10.40
N GLY A 297 7.95 -5.80 -9.53
CA GLY A 297 8.79 -4.60 -9.54
C GLY A 297 10.26 -4.88 -9.73
N ASP A 298 10.63 -5.83 -10.61
CA ASP A 298 12.03 -6.19 -10.85
C ASP A 298 12.90 -4.94 -11.07
N GLY A 299 13.98 -4.83 -10.28
CA GLY A 299 14.87 -3.67 -10.26
C GLY A 299 14.29 -2.38 -9.64
N LYS A 300 13.01 -2.32 -9.32
CA LYS A 300 12.39 -1.13 -8.72
C LYS A 300 12.58 -1.10 -7.20
N PRO A 301 12.67 0.09 -6.58
CA PRO A 301 12.67 0.24 -5.13
C PRO A 301 11.35 -0.24 -4.51
N SER A 302 11.36 -0.57 -3.23
CA SER A 302 10.21 -1.10 -2.49
C SER A 302 8.96 -0.21 -2.58
N SER A 303 9.16 1.10 -2.53
CA SER A 303 8.10 2.12 -2.58
C SER A 303 7.33 2.15 -3.91
N GLU A 304 7.92 1.62 -4.99
CA GLU A 304 7.32 1.59 -6.33
C GLU A 304 6.66 0.24 -6.66
N ARG A 305 6.66 -0.71 -5.74
CA ARG A 305 6.17 -2.07 -5.98
C ARG A 305 4.73 -2.25 -5.52
N ASN A 306 3.98 -3.09 -6.23
CA ASN A 306 2.61 -3.43 -5.87
C ASN A 306 2.59 -4.42 -4.69
N LEU A 307 2.26 -3.95 -3.49
CA LEU A 307 2.15 -4.77 -2.28
C LEU A 307 0.77 -5.45 -2.13
N THR A 308 -0.18 -5.15 -3.00
CA THR A 308 -1.55 -5.70 -2.92
C THR A 308 -1.75 -6.98 -3.73
N ASP A 309 -0.86 -7.26 -4.70
CA ASP A 309 -0.92 -8.49 -5.49
C ASP A 309 -0.31 -9.67 -4.71
N ARG A 310 -1.16 -10.39 -4.00
CA ARG A 310 -0.75 -11.51 -3.14
C ARG A 310 -0.09 -12.67 -3.90
N ASN A 311 -0.32 -12.80 -5.22
CA ASN A 311 0.33 -13.82 -6.05
C ASN A 311 1.82 -13.55 -6.28
N HIS A 312 2.23 -12.26 -6.23
CA HIS A 312 3.60 -11.83 -6.46
C HIS A 312 4.24 -11.14 -5.24
N LEU A 313 3.56 -11.17 -4.08
CA LEU A 313 3.99 -10.47 -2.86
C LEU A 313 5.42 -10.84 -2.45
N TYR A 314 5.80 -12.10 -2.61
CA TYR A 314 7.11 -12.63 -2.23
C TYR A 314 8.03 -12.92 -3.42
N GLY A 315 7.60 -12.67 -4.66
CA GLY A 315 8.33 -13.05 -5.86
C GLY A 315 8.27 -14.54 -6.17
N SER A 316 9.26 -15.05 -6.90
CA SER A 316 9.35 -16.44 -7.34
C SER A 316 10.64 -17.16 -6.90
N GLY A 317 11.48 -16.51 -6.07
CA GLY A 317 12.77 -17.03 -5.63
C GLY A 317 12.70 -17.89 -4.36
N TYR A 318 13.87 -18.19 -3.77
CA TYR A 318 14.00 -18.99 -2.56
C TYR A 318 13.26 -18.38 -1.36
N MET A 319 13.19 -17.05 -1.27
CA MET A 319 12.45 -16.34 -0.23
C MET A 319 10.96 -16.71 -0.26
N TYR A 320 10.33 -16.71 -1.45
CA TYR A 320 8.96 -17.17 -1.62
C TYR A 320 8.75 -18.59 -1.09
N LEU A 321 9.67 -19.50 -1.41
CA LEU A 321 9.60 -20.90 -0.97
C LEU A 321 9.75 -21.04 0.56
N CYS A 322 10.61 -20.23 1.19
CA CYS A 322 10.71 -20.15 2.66
C CYS A 322 9.41 -19.64 3.28
N ALA A 323 8.86 -18.52 2.76
CA ALA A 323 7.59 -17.97 3.24
C ALA A 323 6.44 -18.97 3.11
N SER A 324 6.32 -19.61 1.93
CA SER A 324 5.33 -20.63 1.65
C SER A 324 5.43 -21.82 2.62
N TYR A 325 6.65 -22.28 2.92
CA TYR A 325 6.86 -23.36 3.88
C TYR A 325 6.36 -22.98 5.28
N TYR A 326 6.82 -21.86 5.83
CA TYR A 326 6.45 -21.49 7.22
C TYR A 326 4.99 -21.13 7.36
N GLN A 327 4.43 -20.36 6.44
CA GLN A 327 3.00 -19.99 6.46
C GLN A 327 2.09 -21.20 6.22
N GLY A 328 2.50 -22.13 5.36
CA GLY A 328 1.72 -23.33 5.06
C GLY A 328 1.77 -24.39 6.16
N TYR A 329 2.94 -24.64 6.73
CA TYR A 329 3.12 -25.71 7.74
C TYR A 329 3.03 -25.25 9.20
N ARG A 330 3.18 -23.94 9.49
CA ARG A 330 3.13 -23.37 10.84
C ARG A 330 2.18 -22.17 10.92
N PRO A 331 0.91 -22.24 10.44
CA PRO A 331 0.02 -21.10 10.30
C PRO A 331 -0.33 -20.42 11.65
N ARG A 332 -0.21 -21.15 12.77
CA ARG A 332 -0.49 -20.62 14.10
C ARG A 332 0.62 -19.71 14.66
N ARG A 333 1.78 -19.61 13.99
CA ARG A 333 2.92 -18.79 14.43
C ARG A 333 2.84 -17.35 13.90
N ASP A 334 1.87 -17.05 13.06
CA ASP A 334 1.56 -15.72 12.55
C ASP A 334 2.79 -15.00 11.96
N TYR A 335 3.51 -15.68 11.03
CA TYR A 335 4.69 -15.11 10.40
C TYR A 335 4.32 -14.06 9.36
N LEU A 336 4.96 -12.91 9.42
CA LEU A 336 4.90 -11.84 8.45
C LEU A 336 6.21 -11.78 7.66
N PHE A 337 6.18 -12.21 6.43
CA PHE A 337 7.34 -12.21 5.55
C PHE A 337 7.40 -10.93 4.71
N PHE A 338 8.59 -10.36 4.62
CA PHE A 338 8.86 -9.19 3.80
C PHE A 338 10.02 -9.49 2.87
N ASN A 339 9.77 -9.47 1.55
CA ASN A 339 10.83 -9.44 0.56
C ASN A 339 11.30 -7.99 0.39
N ARG A 340 12.59 -7.77 0.53
CA ARG A 340 13.28 -6.49 0.32
C ARG A 340 14.52 -6.68 -0.57
N GLY A 341 14.48 -7.70 -1.44
CA GLY A 341 15.43 -7.85 -2.52
C GLY A 341 15.20 -6.80 -3.61
N VAL A 342 16.27 -6.25 -4.19
CA VAL A 342 16.23 -5.36 -5.36
C VAL A 342 17.34 -5.77 -6.32
N SER A 343 16.96 -6.13 -7.55
CA SER A 343 17.87 -6.60 -8.58
C SER A 343 19.04 -5.65 -8.81
N GLY A 344 20.23 -6.20 -8.92
CA GLY A 344 21.47 -5.44 -9.17
C GLY A 344 22.10 -4.79 -7.95
N ASN A 345 21.48 -4.83 -6.77
CA ASN A 345 21.99 -4.12 -5.61
C ASN A 345 23.32 -4.69 -5.07
N THR A 346 24.20 -3.79 -4.69
CA THR A 346 25.41 -3.99 -3.90
C THR A 346 25.14 -3.69 -2.43
N LEU A 347 26.13 -3.91 -1.56
CA LEU A 347 26.04 -3.59 -0.13
C LEU A 347 25.80 -2.10 0.11
N ASP A 348 26.39 -1.20 -0.69
CA ASP A 348 26.20 0.25 -0.58
C ASP A 348 24.76 0.65 -0.94
N GLU A 349 24.16 0.00 -1.92
CA GLU A 349 22.75 0.24 -2.29
C GLU A 349 21.78 -0.36 -1.26
N LEU A 350 22.12 -1.49 -0.62
CA LEU A 350 21.40 -1.95 0.56
C LEU A 350 21.50 -0.91 1.69
N ALA A 351 22.68 -0.34 1.91
CA ALA A 351 22.89 0.66 2.95
C ALA A 351 22.04 1.93 2.72
N ALA A 352 21.89 2.35 1.46
CA ALA A 352 21.11 3.53 1.11
C ALA A 352 19.61 3.41 1.46
N ARG A 353 19.06 2.20 1.48
CA ARG A 353 17.64 1.93 1.77
C ARG A 353 17.42 1.15 3.09
N TRP A 354 18.48 0.99 3.91
CA TRP A 354 18.45 0.15 5.11
C TRP A 354 17.46 0.63 6.16
N GLN A 355 17.31 1.96 6.31
CA GLN A 355 16.38 2.54 7.27
C GLN A 355 14.93 2.18 6.93
N GLU A 356 14.54 2.30 5.66
CA GLU A 356 13.19 1.98 5.19
C GLU A 356 12.92 0.47 5.18
N ASP A 357 13.85 -0.30 4.60
CA ASP A 357 13.63 -1.70 4.27
C ASP A 357 13.94 -2.68 5.42
N VAL A 358 14.66 -2.24 6.45
CA VAL A 358 15.04 -3.08 7.59
C VAL A 358 14.68 -2.42 8.92
N VAL A 359 15.23 -1.24 9.23
CA VAL A 359 15.12 -0.63 10.56
C VAL A 359 13.67 -0.26 10.88
N ALA A 360 12.96 0.37 9.95
CA ALA A 360 11.55 0.74 10.11
C ALA A 360 10.63 -0.48 10.28
N LEU A 361 10.96 -1.60 9.64
CA LEU A 361 10.19 -2.84 9.78
C LEU A 361 10.40 -3.54 11.13
N ARG A 362 11.47 -3.20 11.88
CA ARG A 362 11.83 -3.82 13.17
C ARG A 362 11.71 -5.35 13.12
N PRO A 363 12.49 -6.04 12.25
CA PRO A 363 12.36 -7.49 12.08
C PRO A 363 12.67 -8.25 13.37
N ASP A 364 11.98 -9.38 13.55
CA ASP A 364 12.34 -10.40 14.54
C ASP A 364 13.36 -11.36 13.96
N VAL A 365 13.33 -11.53 12.64
CA VAL A 365 14.30 -12.34 11.89
C VAL A 365 14.73 -11.57 10.64
N LEU A 366 16.02 -11.41 10.46
CA LEU A 366 16.62 -10.74 9.30
C LEU A 366 17.50 -11.71 8.52
N SER A 367 17.22 -11.89 7.23
CA SER A 367 18.05 -12.64 6.29
C SER A 367 18.73 -11.70 5.30
N VAL A 368 20.05 -11.80 5.16
CA VAL A 368 20.84 -10.92 4.27
C VAL A 368 21.63 -11.76 3.26
N LEU A 369 21.44 -11.46 1.96
CA LEU A 369 22.23 -12.03 0.86
C LEU A 369 22.75 -10.90 -0.03
N VAL A 370 24.05 -10.65 -0.04
CA VAL A 370 24.72 -9.60 -0.82
C VAL A 370 26.18 -9.94 -1.06
N GLY A 371 26.78 -9.40 -2.11
CA GLY A 371 28.20 -9.57 -2.45
C GLY A 371 28.46 -9.99 -3.89
N THR A 372 27.51 -10.69 -4.52
CA THR A 372 27.65 -11.13 -5.92
C THR A 372 27.80 -9.95 -6.87
N ASN A 373 26.95 -8.90 -6.72
CA ASN A 373 27.02 -7.69 -7.53
C ASN A 373 28.17 -6.78 -7.15
N ASP A 374 28.58 -6.75 -5.88
CA ASP A 374 29.77 -5.98 -5.43
C ASP A 374 31.02 -6.43 -6.20
N VAL A 375 31.26 -7.76 -6.21
CA VAL A 375 32.34 -8.37 -6.98
C VAL A 375 32.14 -8.18 -8.49
N GLY A 376 30.91 -8.35 -8.98
CA GLY A 376 30.56 -8.20 -10.39
C GLY A 376 30.88 -6.81 -10.92
N ARG A 377 30.49 -5.75 -10.22
CA ARG A 377 30.76 -4.35 -10.61
C ARG A 377 32.23 -3.99 -10.50
N TYR A 378 32.91 -4.49 -9.47
CA TYR A 378 34.36 -4.30 -9.36
C TYR A 378 35.09 -4.91 -10.56
N LEU A 379 34.75 -6.13 -10.97
CA LEU A 379 35.35 -6.82 -12.11
C LEU A 379 34.97 -6.12 -13.44
N HIS A 380 33.73 -5.66 -13.60
CA HIS A 380 33.32 -4.89 -14.76
C HIS A 380 34.16 -3.61 -14.88
N GLY A 381 34.38 -2.88 -13.80
CA GLY A 381 35.26 -1.73 -13.77
C GLY A 381 36.67 -2.05 -14.26
N ARG A 382 37.24 -3.19 -13.84
CA ARG A 382 38.56 -3.65 -14.32
C ARG A 382 38.59 -3.99 -15.80
N MET A 383 37.54 -4.59 -16.34
CA MET A 383 37.46 -4.95 -17.76
C MET A 383 37.39 -3.71 -18.68
N VAL A 384 36.81 -2.60 -18.20
CA VAL A 384 36.57 -1.40 -19.02
C VAL A 384 37.53 -0.26 -18.75
N SER A 385 38.41 -0.34 -17.75
CA SER A 385 39.29 0.76 -17.34
C SER A 385 40.64 0.26 -16.79
N ALA A 386 41.73 0.57 -17.48
CA ALA A 386 43.08 0.28 -17.00
C ALA A 386 43.43 0.96 -15.65
N ALA A 387 42.79 2.04 -15.29
CA ALA A 387 42.95 2.71 -13.99
C ALA A 387 42.28 1.91 -12.86
N ALA A 388 41.20 1.17 -13.14
CA ALA A 388 40.52 0.32 -12.18
C ALA A 388 41.30 -0.98 -11.90
N GLU A 389 42.12 -1.46 -12.82
CA GLU A 389 42.98 -2.65 -12.64
C GLU A 389 43.95 -2.53 -11.46
N LYS A 390 44.31 -1.31 -11.06
CA LYS A 390 45.25 -1.03 -9.98
C LYS A 390 44.64 -0.90 -8.60
N ARG A 391 43.32 -0.99 -8.48
CA ARG A 391 42.64 -0.93 -7.19
C ARG A 391 42.24 -2.34 -6.72
N ASP A 392 42.60 -2.67 -5.50
CA ASP A 392 42.07 -3.89 -4.87
C ASP A 392 40.63 -3.71 -4.43
N PHE A 393 39.88 -4.81 -4.36
CA PHE A 393 38.55 -4.79 -3.75
C PHE A 393 38.66 -4.43 -2.28
N ASP A 394 37.95 -3.40 -1.83
CA ASP A 394 38.00 -2.92 -0.45
C ASP A 394 37.19 -3.82 0.50
N PHE A 395 37.76 -4.95 0.87
CA PHE A 395 37.15 -5.87 1.84
C PHE A 395 36.97 -5.26 3.21
N ALA A 396 37.87 -4.36 3.65
CA ALA A 396 37.77 -3.76 4.97
C ALA A 396 36.60 -2.75 5.05
N GLY A 397 36.46 -1.90 4.04
CA GLY A 397 35.31 -1.00 3.94
C GLY A 397 33.99 -1.75 3.78
N TRP A 398 33.98 -2.83 2.97
CA TRP A 398 32.83 -3.69 2.78
C TRP A 398 32.38 -4.35 4.09
N GLU A 399 33.33 -4.96 4.85
CA GLU A 399 33.05 -5.55 6.15
C GLU A 399 32.56 -4.49 7.16
N LYS A 400 33.19 -3.32 7.20
CA LYS A 400 32.81 -2.21 8.08
C LYS A 400 31.35 -1.76 7.81
N THR A 401 30.98 -1.59 6.53
CA THR A 401 29.61 -1.26 6.14
C THR A 401 28.64 -2.34 6.58
N TYR A 402 28.95 -3.60 6.31
CA TYR A 402 28.11 -4.74 6.68
C TYR A 402 27.82 -4.77 8.20
N ARG A 403 28.89 -4.65 9.02
CA ARG A 403 28.77 -4.62 10.49
C ARG A 403 27.92 -3.44 10.98
N ARG A 404 28.15 -2.25 10.43
CA ARG A 404 27.35 -1.07 10.77
C ARG A 404 25.86 -1.29 10.53
N LEU A 405 25.50 -1.89 9.41
CA LEU A 405 24.10 -2.20 9.07
C LEU A 405 23.46 -3.19 10.06
N LEU A 406 24.18 -4.23 10.43
CA LEU A 406 23.69 -5.18 11.43
C LEU A 406 23.56 -4.55 12.83
N ASP A 407 24.46 -3.67 13.21
CA ASP A 407 24.39 -2.92 14.47
C ASP A 407 23.18 -1.97 14.49
N GLU A 408 22.85 -1.33 13.38
CA GLU A 408 21.65 -0.51 13.23
C GLU A 408 20.37 -1.34 13.39
N ALA A 409 20.30 -2.51 12.77
CA ALA A 409 19.17 -3.42 12.89
C ALA A 409 19.00 -3.94 14.33
N ARG A 410 20.11 -4.31 15.00
CA ARG A 410 20.08 -4.75 16.41
C ARG A 410 19.70 -3.66 17.39
N ARG A 411 20.07 -2.41 17.11
CA ARG A 411 19.61 -1.27 17.94
C ARG A 411 18.10 -1.08 17.85
N ALA A 412 17.51 -1.34 16.68
CA ALA A 412 16.07 -1.29 16.50
C ALA A 412 15.34 -2.45 17.19
N ASN A 413 15.94 -3.66 17.18
CA ASN A 413 15.44 -4.84 17.89
C ASN A 413 16.61 -5.62 18.50
N PRO A 414 16.85 -5.51 19.84
CA PRO A 414 17.93 -6.23 20.53
C PRO A 414 17.82 -7.77 20.44
N ASP A 415 16.60 -8.30 20.30
CA ASP A 415 16.33 -9.74 20.23
C ASP A 415 16.39 -10.30 18.78
N LEU A 416 16.80 -9.46 17.83
CA LEU A 416 16.88 -9.78 16.41
C LEU A 416 17.68 -11.06 16.15
N LYS A 417 17.06 -12.03 15.51
CA LYS A 417 17.71 -13.23 14.95
C LYS A 417 18.21 -12.95 13.55
N ILE A 418 19.46 -13.26 13.27
CA ILE A 418 20.11 -12.92 12.00
C ILE A 418 20.52 -14.20 11.28
N LEU A 419 20.22 -14.28 9.98
CA LEU A 419 20.72 -15.31 9.06
C LEU A 419 21.55 -14.64 7.97
N LEU A 420 22.80 -14.98 7.86
CA LEU A 420 23.71 -14.42 6.86
C LEU A 420 23.96 -15.44 5.75
N CYS A 421 23.57 -15.07 4.53
CA CYS A 421 23.71 -15.92 3.35
C CYS A 421 24.99 -15.55 2.59
N THR A 422 25.78 -16.53 2.20
CA THR A 422 27.02 -16.27 1.46
C THR A 422 26.77 -16.07 -0.03
N PRO A 423 27.39 -15.06 -0.67
CA PRO A 423 27.28 -14.84 -2.11
C PRO A 423 27.94 -15.98 -2.91
N PHE A 424 27.53 -16.16 -4.16
CA PHE A 424 28.03 -17.19 -5.06
C PHE A 424 28.00 -16.77 -6.53
N ALA A 425 28.68 -17.51 -7.39
CA ALA A 425 28.56 -17.52 -8.84
C ALA A 425 28.96 -18.89 -9.38
N ALA A 426 28.40 -19.30 -10.50
CA ALA A 426 28.70 -20.55 -11.19
C ALA A 426 29.41 -20.29 -12.54
N PRO A 427 30.23 -21.23 -13.06
CA PRO A 427 31.02 -21.08 -14.28
C PRO A 427 30.19 -21.38 -15.54
N VAL A 428 29.00 -20.78 -15.66
CA VAL A 428 28.02 -21.05 -16.73
C VAL A 428 27.47 -19.77 -17.30
N GLY A 429 26.80 -19.86 -18.45
CA GLY A 429 26.16 -18.73 -19.10
C GLY A 429 27.16 -17.62 -19.46
N GLU A 430 26.70 -16.38 -19.43
CA GLU A 430 27.52 -15.22 -19.75
C GLU A 430 28.79 -15.07 -18.88
N ILE A 431 28.78 -15.62 -17.67
CA ILE A 431 29.92 -15.57 -16.75
C ILE A 431 31.07 -16.48 -17.25
N ALA A 432 30.76 -17.53 -18.01
CA ALA A 432 31.75 -18.46 -18.55
C ALA A 432 32.29 -18.02 -19.92
N GLU A 433 31.74 -16.97 -20.55
CA GLU A 433 32.05 -16.59 -21.93
C GLU A 433 32.98 -15.36 -22.04
N GLY A 434 33.88 -15.35 -23.04
CA GLY A 434 34.73 -14.21 -23.39
C GLY A 434 35.49 -13.63 -22.21
N LEU A 435 35.64 -12.30 -22.17
CA LEU A 435 36.32 -11.59 -21.08
C LEU A 435 35.74 -11.90 -19.68
N ARG A 436 34.44 -12.19 -19.59
CA ARG A 436 33.85 -12.60 -18.31
C ARG A 436 34.35 -13.96 -17.84
N GLY A 437 34.53 -14.91 -18.77
CA GLY A 437 35.12 -16.20 -18.49
C GLY A 437 36.59 -16.12 -18.04
N GLU A 438 37.39 -15.23 -18.65
CA GLU A 438 38.78 -14.99 -18.24
C GLU A 438 38.89 -14.46 -16.81
N TYR A 439 37.94 -13.66 -16.37
CA TYR A 439 37.87 -13.11 -15.00
C TYR A 439 37.19 -14.08 -14.01
N TYR A 440 36.67 -15.23 -14.45
CA TYR A 440 35.96 -16.12 -13.56
C TYR A 440 36.82 -16.64 -12.39
N PRO A 441 38.07 -17.06 -12.57
CA PRO A 441 38.94 -17.50 -11.44
C PRO A 441 39.12 -16.38 -10.41
N LEU A 442 39.31 -15.13 -10.85
CA LEU A 442 39.41 -13.96 -9.98
C LEU A 442 38.07 -13.69 -9.26
N ARG A 443 36.94 -13.80 -9.96
CA ARG A 443 35.62 -13.70 -9.37
C ARG A 443 35.44 -14.70 -8.22
N GLN A 444 35.80 -15.94 -8.43
CA GLN A 444 35.72 -16.98 -7.39
C GLN A 444 36.60 -16.66 -6.18
N GLN A 445 37.85 -16.17 -6.40
CA GLN A 445 38.75 -15.77 -5.32
C GLN A 445 38.14 -14.61 -4.50
N LEU A 446 37.57 -13.57 -5.16
CA LEU A 446 36.97 -12.46 -4.49
C LEU A 446 35.68 -12.86 -3.74
N LEU A 447 34.83 -13.67 -4.34
CA LEU A 447 33.62 -14.22 -3.67
C LEU A 447 33.99 -15.09 -2.47
N ALA A 448 35.03 -15.94 -2.58
CA ALA A 448 35.52 -16.75 -1.45
C ALA A 448 35.95 -15.83 -0.28
N ARG A 449 36.60 -14.69 -0.55
CA ARG A 449 36.97 -13.71 0.48
C ARG A 449 35.74 -13.03 1.07
N CYS A 450 34.74 -12.63 0.23
CA CYS A 450 33.44 -12.14 0.73
C CYS A 450 32.75 -13.18 1.62
N CYS A 451 32.73 -14.47 1.22
CA CYS A 451 32.20 -15.55 2.05
C CYS A 451 32.91 -15.66 3.40
N ALA A 452 34.26 -15.60 3.41
CA ALA A 452 35.03 -15.62 4.64
C ALA A 452 34.71 -14.42 5.57
N VAL A 453 34.44 -13.24 5.00
CA VAL A 453 33.97 -12.08 5.77
C VAL A 453 32.58 -12.36 6.36
N VAL A 454 31.63 -12.84 5.55
CA VAL A 454 30.28 -13.18 6.03
C VAL A 454 30.32 -14.27 7.12
N GLU A 455 31.13 -15.29 6.96
CA GLU A 455 31.34 -16.38 7.96
C GLU A 455 31.85 -15.79 9.29
N ARG A 456 32.85 -14.90 9.24
CA ARG A 456 33.39 -14.21 10.41
C ARG A 456 32.36 -13.33 11.09
N ILE A 457 31.63 -12.52 10.31
CA ILE A 457 30.55 -11.68 10.84
C ILE A 457 29.48 -12.57 11.49
N ALA A 458 29.10 -13.69 10.85
CA ALA A 458 28.12 -14.60 11.42
C ALA A 458 28.55 -15.14 12.79
N ALA A 459 29.82 -15.54 12.92
CA ALA A 459 30.37 -15.99 14.20
C ALA A 459 30.36 -14.89 15.26
N ASP A 460 30.83 -13.67 14.92
CA ASP A 460 30.93 -12.54 15.85
C ASP A 460 29.55 -12.05 16.34
N TYR A 461 28.54 -12.15 15.49
CA TYR A 461 27.16 -11.74 15.82
C TYR A 461 26.29 -12.88 16.36
N GLY A 462 26.79 -14.10 16.47
CA GLY A 462 25.98 -15.27 16.83
C GLY A 462 24.83 -15.49 15.81
N ALA A 463 25.07 -15.12 14.55
CA ALA A 463 24.10 -15.26 13.48
C ALA A 463 24.15 -16.65 12.86
N ALA A 464 23.02 -17.14 12.34
CA ALA A 464 22.99 -18.38 11.58
C ALA A 464 23.65 -18.16 10.20
N LEU A 465 24.61 -19.02 9.86
CA LEU A 465 25.21 -19.03 8.52
C LEU A 465 24.38 -19.86 7.56
N VAL A 466 24.06 -19.29 6.40
CA VAL A 466 23.42 -20.00 5.27
C VAL A 466 24.43 -20.10 4.13
N PRO A 467 25.11 -21.24 3.97
CA PRO A 467 26.29 -21.37 3.11
C PRO A 467 25.92 -21.62 1.64
N PHE A 468 25.25 -20.67 0.98
CA PHE A 468 24.81 -20.82 -0.41
C PHE A 468 25.95 -21.07 -1.39
N HIS A 469 27.14 -20.46 -1.18
CA HIS A 469 28.30 -20.73 -2.02
C HIS A 469 28.73 -22.24 -2.00
N ARG A 470 28.68 -22.87 -0.82
CA ARG A 470 28.99 -24.32 -0.71
C ARG A 470 27.88 -25.17 -1.30
N LEU A 471 26.61 -24.76 -1.11
CA LEU A 471 25.48 -25.44 -1.72
C LEU A 471 25.61 -25.46 -3.24
N VAL A 472 25.78 -24.26 -3.86
CA VAL A 472 25.88 -24.14 -5.32
C VAL A 472 27.09 -24.89 -5.86
N ALA A 473 28.27 -24.73 -5.27
CA ALA A 473 29.44 -25.47 -5.67
C ALA A 473 29.24 -27.01 -5.61
N GLY A 474 28.52 -27.51 -4.59
CA GLY A 474 28.17 -28.93 -4.49
C GLY A 474 27.15 -29.40 -5.52
N LEU A 475 26.20 -28.52 -5.92
CA LEU A 475 25.20 -28.80 -6.95
C LEU A 475 25.85 -28.83 -8.36
N GLU A 476 26.78 -27.91 -8.64
CA GLU A 476 27.50 -27.85 -9.92
C GLU A 476 28.33 -29.11 -10.22
N THR A 477 28.63 -29.92 -9.21
CA THR A 477 29.26 -31.25 -9.41
C THR A 477 28.27 -32.35 -9.83
N LYS A 478 26.96 -32.04 -9.84
CA LYS A 478 25.86 -32.98 -10.09
C LYS A 478 24.92 -32.41 -11.15
N LEU A 479 25.42 -32.37 -12.38
CA LEU A 479 24.66 -31.81 -13.50
C LEU A 479 23.68 -32.85 -14.07
N PRO A 480 22.36 -32.68 -13.87
CA PRO A 480 21.37 -33.56 -14.50
C PRO A 480 21.49 -33.50 -16.03
N ASN A 481 21.63 -34.67 -16.66
CA ASN A 481 21.80 -34.82 -18.10
C ASN A 481 23.02 -34.06 -18.70
N GLY A 482 24.01 -33.66 -17.87
CA GLY A 482 25.14 -32.87 -18.33
C GLY A 482 24.84 -31.41 -18.63
N ASP A 483 23.66 -30.93 -18.26
CA ASP A 483 23.24 -29.53 -18.49
C ASP A 483 23.92 -28.61 -17.47
N ALA A 484 24.92 -27.84 -17.92
CA ALA A 484 25.64 -26.89 -17.09
C ALA A 484 24.77 -25.75 -16.54
N THR A 485 23.66 -25.45 -17.18
CA THR A 485 22.73 -24.35 -16.79
C THR A 485 21.61 -24.83 -15.88
N TYR A 486 21.57 -26.11 -15.51
CA TYR A 486 20.44 -26.69 -14.76
C TYR A 486 20.22 -26.04 -13.39
N TRP A 487 21.29 -25.65 -12.68
CA TRP A 487 21.20 -25.04 -11.36
C TRP A 487 21.25 -23.51 -11.39
N VAL A 488 22.18 -22.95 -12.17
CA VAL A 488 22.38 -21.50 -12.32
C VAL A 488 22.48 -21.19 -13.80
N TRP A 489 21.49 -20.50 -14.37
CA TRP A 489 21.32 -20.46 -15.83
C TRP A 489 22.27 -19.47 -16.55
N ASP A 490 22.64 -18.37 -15.91
CA ASP A 490 23.50 -17.30 -16.46
C ASP A 490 24.82 -17.09 -15.68
N GLY A 491 25.08 -17.97 -14.71
CA GLY A 491 26.22 -17.89 -13.82
C GLY A 491 25.99 -17.11 -12.52
N ILE A 492 24.84 -16.43 -12.38
CA ILE A 492 24.44 -15.66 -11.19
C ILE A 492 23.08 -16.12 -10.68
N HIS A 493 22.08 -16.21 -11.56
CA HIS A 493 20.69 -16.41 -11.17
C HIS A 493 20.32 -17.90 -11.09
N PRO A 494 19.82 -18.35 -9.92
CA PRO A 494 19.37 -19.71 -9.74
C PRO A 494 18.13 -20.02 -10.61
N THR A 495 18.06 -21.25 -11.10
CA THR A 495 16.84 -21.81 -11.68
C THR A 495 15.82 -22.14 -10.59
N PRO A 496 14.55 -22.43 -10.91
CA PRO A 496 13.58 -22.90 -9.92
C PRO A 496 14.06 -24.11 -9.10
N ALA A 497 14.83 -25.03 -9.73
CA ALA A 497 15.41 -26.20 -9.05
C ALA A 497 16.45 -25.78 -7.99
N CYS A 498 17.32 -24.84 -8.32
CA CYS A 498 18.31 -24.30 -7.39
C CYS A 498 17.65 -23.46 -6.28
N HIS A 499 16.68 -22.60 -6.61
CA HIS A 499 15.92 -21.85 -5.60
C HIS A 499 15.26 -22.78 -4.57
N ARG A 500 14.76 -23.94 -4.98
CA ARG A 500 14.23 -24.95 -4.05
C ARG A 500 15.31 -25.43 -3.09
N ARG A 501 16.50 -25.78 -3.60
CA ARG A 501 17.63 -26.23 -2.78
C ARG A 501 18.13 -25.14 -1.83
N MET A 502 18.13 -23.88 -2.28
CA MET A 502 18.47 -22.72 -1.44
C MET A 502 17.46 -22.54 -0.31
N ALA A 503 16.17 -22.69 -0.59
CA ALA A 503 15.13 -22.62 0.43
C ALA A 503 15.30 -23.73 1.48
N ASP A 504 15.58 -24.98 1.07
CA ASP A 504 15.85 -26.08 1.98
C ASP A 504 17.06 -25.77 2.89
N CYS A 505 18.16 -25.27 2.31
CA CYS A 505 19.36 -24.87 3.05
C CYS A 505 19.07 -23.74 4.08
N TRP A 506 18.26 -22.75 3.69
CA TRP A 506 17.85 -21.66 4.59
C TRP A 506 16.98 -22.18 5.74
N ILE A 507 15.97 -23.00 5.42
CA ILE A 507 15.05 -23.59 6.41
C ILE A 507 15.82 -24.43 7.43
N GLU A 508 16.80 -25.23 6.97
CA GLU A 508 17.66 -26.01 7.85
C GLU A 508 18.53 -25.15 8.77
N ALA A 509 19.12 -24.07 8.24
CA ALA A 509 19.91 -23.12 9.04
C ALA A 509 19.04 -22.40 10.08
N ALA A 510 17.85 -21.98 9.69
CA ALA A 510 16.87 -21.34 10.58
C ALA A 510 16.41 -22.30 11.70
N ALA A 511 16.16 -23.58 11.37
CA ALA A 511 15.77 -24.58 12.35
C ALA A 511 16.90 -24.89 13.35
N ARG A 512 18.15 -25.07 12.85
CA ARG A 512 19.30 -25.33 13.72
C ARG A 512 19.60 -24.20 14.69
N SER A 513 19.36 -22.98 14.30
CA SER A 513 19.61 -21.78 15.14
C SER A 513 18.43 -21.39 16.04
N GLY A 514 17.28 -22.03 15.91
CA GLY A 514 16.04 -21.58 16.57
C GLY A 514 15.55 -20.21 16.11
N ALA A 515 16.01 -19.73 14.96
CA ALA A 515 15.69 -18.38 14.49
C ALA A 515 14.20 -18.21 14.19
N MET A 516 13.49 -19.28 13.91
CA MET A 516 12.05 -19.29 13.57
C MET A 516 11.18 -19.92 14.68
N ASP A 517 11.70 -20.13 15.87
CA ASP A 517 10.95 -20.74 16.98
C ASP A 517 10.15 -19.74 17.82
#